data_6d87b6b913f3726b11022f0ecb368b96
#
_entry.id   6d87b6b913f3726b11022f0ecb368b96
#
_cell.length_a   1.000
_cell.length_b   1.000
_cell.length_c   1.000
_cell.angle_alpha   90.00
_cell.angle_beta   90.00
_cell.angle_gamma   90.00
#
_symmetry.space_group_name_H-M   'P 1'
#
loop_
_entity.id
_entity.type
_entity.pdbx_description
1 polymer ?
#
loop_
_entity_poly.entity_id
_entity_poly.type
_entity_poly.pdbx_seq_one_letter_code
_entity_poly.pdbx_strand_id
1 'polypeptide(L)'
;MKTQLDIKNVLRKGFISDEIEFERVLILYRKLRLVKENRPELSESYNQLRVLIKNYEEEHWNNETEITEDRINESDTAEFLAEQERLFLQQRKELIKTKLIAFDLNQQDLGVLLGHTKSYISELMNGIHPFSNKDLIIIHRIFGIKLEALIPTMIPTMEQSRLKDSLAKINKPNFYSKLKTKNQGVAFLFL
;
A
#
# COMPACT_ATOMS: atom_id res chain seq x y z
N MET A 1 8.59 -3.75 8.09
CA MET A 1 7.84 -2.59 7.57
C MET A 1 6.60 -3.09 6.83
N LYS A 2 5.43 -2.50 7.04
CA LYS A 2 4.21 -2.92 6.33
C LYS A 2 4.18 -2.20 4.99
N THR A 3 4.20 -2.95 3.90
CA THR A 3 4.21 -2.45 2.52
C THR A 3 2.83 -1.97 2.02
N GLN A 4 1.80 -2.08 2.83
CA GLN A 4 0.44 -1.62 2.54
C GLN A 4 -0.18 -1.07 3.82
N LEU A 5 -0.92 0.04 3.69
CA LEU A 5 -1.67 0.63 4.80
C LEU A 5 -2.71 -0.35 5.33
N ASP A 6 -2.83 -0.41 6.66
CA ASP A 6 -3.88 -1.16 7.37
C ASP A 6 -4.67 -0.18 8.23
N ILE A 7 -5.94 0.00 7.92
CA ILE A 7 -6.82 0.92 8.63
C ILE A 7 -6.80 0.71 10.15
N LYS A 8 -6.77 -0.54 10.62
CA LYS A 8 -6.74 -0.85 12.05
C LYS A 8 -5.50 -0.29 12.75
N ASN A 9 -4.35 -0.28 12.06
CA ASN A 9 -3.13 0.26 12.63
C ASN A 9 -3.17 1.79 12.71
N VAL A 10 -3.67 2.45 11.65
CA VAL A 10 -3.81 3.92 11.62
C VAL A 10 -4.74 4.37 12.74
N LEU A 11 -5.93 3.76 12.84
CA LEU A 11 -6.91 4.13 13.86
C LEU A 11 -6.41 3.84 15.29
N ARG A 12 -5.69 2.72 15.49
CA ARG A 12 -5.10 2.41 16.81
C ARG A 12 -3.98 3.38 17.19
N LYS A 13 -3.19 3.85 16.22
CA LYS A 13 -2.14 4.85 16.43
C LYS A 13 -2.73 6.22 16.77
N GLY A 14 -3.87 6.57 16.19
CA GLY A 14 -4.61 7.79 16.46
C GLY A 14 -4.02 9.07 15.84
N PHE A 15 -3.02 8.97 14.98
CA PHE A 15 -2.42 10.09 14.24
C PHE A 15 -1.81 9.61 12.92
N ILE A 16 -1.53 10.56 12.02
CA ILE A 16 -0.81 10.34 10.74
C ILE A 16 0.64 10.78 10.96
N SER A 17 1.62 9.93 10.57
CA SER A 17 3.03 10.13 10.91
C SER A 17 3.81 10.98 9.91
N ASP A 18 3.44 10.90 8.64
CA ASP A 18 4.18 11.50 7.53
C ASP A 18 3.30 11.66 6.30
N GLU A 19 3.79 12.37 5.30
CA GLU A 19 3.06 12.72 4.08
C GLU A 19 2.64 11.50 3.27
N ILE A 20 3.48 10.46 3.20
CA ILE A 20 3.11 9.23 2.48
C ILE A 20 1.97 8.47 3.18
N GLU A 21 1.95 8.46 4.52
CA GLU A 21 0.83 7.88 5.25
C GLU A 21 -0.44 8.71 5.08
N PHE A 22 -0.32 10.05 5.02
CA PHE A 22 -1.42 10.96 4.76
C PHE A 22 -2.08 10.67 3.41
N GLU A 23 -1.32 10.60 2.33
CA GLU A 23 -1.82 10.29 1.00
C GLU A 23 -2.49 8.91 0.92
N ARG A 24 -1.90 7.90 1.55
CA ARG A 24 -2.50 6.56 1.67
C ARG A 24 -3.83 6.58 2.42
N VAL A 25 -3.91 7.38 3.50
CA VAL A 25 -5.14 7.56 4.28
C VAL A 25 -6.20 8.28 3.46
N LEU A 26 -5.85 9.28 2.65
CA LEU A 26 -6.78 9.95 1.74
C LEU A 26 -7.36 8.98 0.71
N ILE A 27 -6.53 8.14 0.10
CA ILE A 27 -6.99 7.09 -0.83
C ILE A 27 -7.96 6.13 -0.14
N LEU A 28 -7.63 5.68 1.08
CA LEU A 28 -8.47 4.78 1.86
C LEU A 28 -9.80 5.46 2.24
N TYR A 29 -9.77 6.70 2.69
CA TYR A 29 -10.94 7.49 3.02
C TYR A 29 -11.89 7.64 1.82
N ARG A 30 -11.36 7.92 0.63
CA ARG A 30 -12.15 7.97 -0.62
C ARG A 30 -12.81 6.62 -0.94
N LYS A 31 -12.10 5.50 -0.75
CA LYS A 31 -12.66 4.15 -0.92
C LYS A 31 -13.78 3.86 0.08
N LEU A 32 -13.57 4.16 1.36
CA LEU A 32 -14.59 3.95 2.40
C LEU A 32 -15.86 4.77 2.12
N ARG A 33 -15.72 6.00 1.62
CA ARG A 33 -16.86 6.84 1.24
C ARG A 33 -17.79 6.14 0.24
N LEU A 34 -17.22 5.39 -0.72
CA LEU A 34 -17.99 4.69 -1.75
C LEU A 34 -18.66 3.41 -1.24
N VAL A 35 -18.15 2.79 -0.19
CA VAL A 35 -18.66 1.48 0.28
C VAL A 35 -19.48 1.58 1.57
N LYS A 36 -19.36 2.64 2.36
CA LYS A 36 -19.99 2.78 3.67
C LYS A 36 -21.53 2.75 3.63
N GLU A 37 -22.14 3.20 2.53
CA GLU A 37 -23.60 3.17 2.36
C GLU A 37 -24.16 1.74 2.38
N ASN A 38 -23.39 0.80 1.81
CA ASN A 38 -23.71 -0.63 1.80
C ASN A 38 -23.04 -1.41 2.95
N ARG A 39 -22.25 -0.75 3.78
CA ARG A 39 -21.41 -1.31 4.83
C ARG A 39 -21.40 -0.39 6.07
N PRO A 40 -22.54 -0.32 6.83
CA PRO A 40 -22.66 0.59 7.98
C PRO A 40 -21.56 0.40 9.04
N GLU A 41 -21.03 -0.83 9.17
CA GLU A 41 -19.94 -1.16 10.10
C GLU A 41 -18.63 -0.40 9.81
N LEU A 42 -18.45 0.14 8.59
CA LEU A 42 -17.28 0.94 8.21
C LEU A 42 -17.47 2.44 8.46
N SER A 43 -18.69 2.87 8.84
CA SER A 43 -19.00 4.30 9.04
C SER A 43 -18.21 4.93 10.17
N GLU A 44 -17.98 4.20 11.26
CA GLU A 44 -17.16 4.69 12.37
C GLU A 44 -15.70 4.89 11.95
N SER A 45 -15.11 3.90 11.28
CA SER A 45 -13.75 4.01 10.74
C SER A 45 -13.60 5.17 9.76
N TYR A 46 -14.61 5.39 8.91
CA TYR A 46 -14.65 6.53 8.01
C TYR A 46 -14.63 7.87 8.77
N ASN A 47 -15.45 8.01 9.83
CA ASN A 47 -15.50 9.23 10.63
C ASN A 47 -14.19 9.46 11.40
N GLN A 48 -13.59 8.41 11.95
CA GLN A 48 -12.30 8.49 12.64
C GLN A 48 -11.18 8.93 11.68
N LEU A 49 -11.11 8.35 10.46
CA LEU A 49 -10.13 8.79 9.46
C LEU A 49 -10.32 10.26 9.07
N ARG A 50 -11.57 10.74 8.96
CA ARG A 50 -11.85 12.15 8.68
C ARG A 50 -11.26 13.09 9.73
N VAL A 51 -11.34 12.71 11.00
CA VAL A 51 -10.73 13.49 12.09
C VAL A 51 -9.21 13.50 11.98
N LEU A 52 -8.59 12.35 11.70
CA LEU A 52 -7.14 12.25 11.55
C LEU A 52 -6.63 13.07 10.36
N ILE A 53 -7.34 13.03 9.22
CA ILE A 53 -7.02 13.84 8.04
C ILE A 53 -7.06 15.31 8.41
N LYS A 54 -8.17 15.76 9.02
CA LYS A 54 -8.35 17.17 9.40
C LYS A 54 -7.24 17.64 10.35
N ASN A 55 -6.90 16.85 11.36
CA ASN A 55 -5.84 17.19 12.31
C ASN A 55 -4.48 17.34 11.60
N TYR A 56 -4.16 16.41 10.67
CA TYR A 56 -2.92 16.47 9.90
C TYR A 56 -2.85 17.70 9.00
N GLU A 57 -3.96 18.02 8.31
CA GLU A 57 -4.07 19.23 7.47
C GLU A 57 -3.89 20.51 8.31
N GLU A 58 -4.56 20.58 9.48
CA GLU A 58 -4.44 21.73 10.38
C GLU A 58 -3.03 21.92 10.92
N GLU A 59 -2.33 20.84 11.25
CA GLU A 59 -0.96 20.88 11.79
C GLU A 59 0.06 21.20 10.72
N HIS A 60 -0.13 20.71 9.48
CA HIS A 60 0.89 20.70 8.48
C HIS A 60 0.65 21.63 7.29
N TRP A 61 -0.60 21.99 6.97
CA TRP A 61 -0.95 22.70 5.75
C TRP A 61 -1.74 24.00 5.99
N ASN A 62 -2.03 24.36 7.23
CA ASN A 62 -2.89 25.51 7.55
C ASN A 62 -2.14 26.86 7.53
N ASN A 63 -0.81 26.86 7.53
CA ASN A 63 -0.01 28.07 7.54
C ASN A 63 0.71 28.28 6.21
N GLU A 64 0.16 29.11 5.32
CA GLU A 64 0.72 29.38 4.00
C GLU A 64 2.18 29.88 4.04
N THR A 65 2.59 30.55 5.13
CA THR A 65 3.95 31.09 5.27
C THR A 65 5.00 30.04 5.61
N GLU A 66 4.59 28.84 6.01
CA GLU A 66 5.45 27.70 6.34
C GLU A 66 5.52 26.67 5.22
N ILE A 67 4.75 26.86 4.13
CA ILE A 67 4.79 25.97 2.97
C ILE A 67 6.02 26.31 2.13
N THR A 68 7.05 25.50 2.28
CA THR A 68 8.29 25.62 1.51
C THR A 68 8.24 24.78 0.23
N GLU A 69 9.12 25.07 -0.73
CA GLU A 69 9.25 24.32 -1.97
C GLU A 69 9.64 22.85 -1.70
N ASP A 70 10.50 22.60 -0.69
CA ASP A 70 10.88 21.24 -0.28
C ASP A 70 9.66 20.45 0.22
N ARG A 71 8.77 21.10 0.94
CA ARG A 71 7.55 20.47 1.45
C ARG A 71 6.56 20.13 0.35
N ILE A 72 6.42 21.00 -0.66
CA ILE A 72 5.61 20.71 -1.85
C ILE A 72 6.19 19.50 -2.58
N ASN A 73 7.49 19.46 -2.80
CA ASN A 73 8.18 18.33 -3.45
C ASN A 73 8.02 17.01 -2.66
N GLU A 74 8.03 17.07 -1.33
CA GLU A 74 7.76 15.91 -0.47
C GLU A 74 6.33 15.40 -0.67
N SER A 75 5.35 16.30 -0.68
CA SER A 75 3.94 15.97 -0.91
C SER A 75 3.73 15.36 -2.30
N ASP A 76 4.26 15.96 -3.36
CA ASP A 76 4.16 15.44 -4.72
C ASP A 76 4.77 14.02 -4.84
N THR A 77 5.90 13.80 -4.17
CA THR A 77 6.55 12.49 -4.12
C THR A 77 5.69 11.48 -3.36
N ALA A 78 5.08 11.88 -2.25
CA ALA A 78 4.21 11.05 -1.44
C ALA A 78 2.93 10.66 -2.21
N GLU A 79 2.29 11.63 -2.87
CA GLU A 79 1.12 11.40 -3.73
C GLU A 79 1.44 10.41 -4.84
N PHE A 80 2.56 10.63 -5.57
CA PHE A 80 3.00 9.72 -6.63
C PHE A 80 3.18 8.28 -6.11
N LEU A 81 3.87 8.10 -4.98
CA LEU A 81 4.10 6.77 -4.40
C LEU A 81 2.79 6.10 -3.94
N ALA A 82 1.91 6.84 -3.28
CA ALA A 82 0.61 6.34 -2.85
C ALA A 82 -0.27 5.93 -4.03
N GLU A 83 -0.23 6.70 -5.13
CA GLU A 83 -0.95 6.37 -6.36
C GLU A 83 -0.39 5.11 -7.04
N GLN A 84 0.94 4.92 -7.09
CA GLN A 84 1.55 3.69 -7.59
C GLN A 84 1.11 2.47 -6.76
N GLU A 85 1.06 2.59 -5.44
CA GLU A 85 0.53 1.53 -4.58
C GLU A 85 -0.96 1.26 -4.85
N ARG A 86 -1.76 2.28 -5.03
CA ARG A 86 -3.19 2.15 -5.38
C ARG A 86 -3.38 1.40 -6.68
N LEU A 87 -2.61 1.74 -7.72
CA LEU A 87 -2.64 1.09 -9.02
C LEU A 87 -2.22 -0.39 -8.90
N PHE A 88 -1.16 -0.67 -8.15
CA PHE A 88 -0.73 -2.04 -7.88
C PHE A 88 -1.84 -2.87 -7.21
N LEU A 89 -2.49 -2.33 -6.17
CA LEU A 89 -3.58 -3.01 -5.48
C LEU A 89 -4.77 -3.29 -6.40
N GLN A 90 -5.07 -2.36 -7.30
CA GLN A 90 -6.10 -2.54 -8.30
C GLN A 90 -5.74 -3.65 -9.29
N GLN A 91 -4.52 -3.63 -9.83
CA GLN A 91 -4.03 -4.67 -10.75
C GLN A 91 -4.04 -6.06 -10.08
N ARG A 92 -3.57 -6.16 -8.84
CA ARG A 92 -3.63 -7.39 -8.04
C ARG A 92 -5.04 -7.91 -7.92
N LYS A 93 -6.00 -7.04 -7.59
CA LYS A 93 -7.42 -7.39 -7.49
C LYS A 93 -7.97 -7.96 -8.80
N GLU A 94 -7.71 -7.28 -9.92
CA GLU A 94 -8.20 -7.75 -11.24
C GLU A 94 -7.53 -9.05 -11.66
N LEU A 95 -6.24 -9.23 -11.37
CA LEU A 95 -5.53 -10.48 -11.64
C LEU A 95 -6.13 -11.65 -10.84
N ILE A 96 -6.39 -11.45 -9.55
CA ILE A 96 -7.04 -12.48 -8.70
C ILE A 96 -8.44 -12.81 -9.25
N LYS A 97 -9.25 -11.80 -9.60
CA LYS A 97 -10.58 -12.02 -10.19
C LYS A 97 -10.52 -12.81 -11.49
N THR A 98 -9.61 -12.46 -12.40
CA THR A 98 -9.43 -13.18 -13.66
C THR A 98 -9.09 -14.65 -13.41
N LYS A 99 -8.24 -14.92 -12.42
CA LYS A 99 -7.91 -16.29 -12.05
C LYS A 99 -9.09 -17.04 -11.42
N LEU A 100 -9.85 -16.40 -10.54
CA LEU A 100 -11.06 -17.00 -9.99
C LEU A 100 -12.02 -17.42 -11.09
N ILE A 101 -12.30 -16.54 -12.05
CA ILE A 101 -13.17 -16.84 -13.20
C ILE A 101 -12.62 -18.03 -14.01
N ALA A 102 -11.31 -18.07 -14.27
CA ALA A 102 -10.68 -19.15 -15.02
C ALA A 102 -10.76 -20.52 -14.32
N PHE A 103 -10.98 -20.55 -13.01
CA PHE A 103 -11.18 -21.76 -12.20
C PHE A 103 -12.65 -22.01 -11.83
N ASP A 104 -13.59 -21.28 -12.45
CA ASP A 104 -15.03 -21.32 -12.13
C ASP A 104 -15.33 -21.04 -10.64
N LEU A 105 -14.53 -20.13 -10.04
CA LEU A 105 -14.64 -19.71 -8.65
C LEU A 105 -15.08 -18.26 -8.56
N ASN A 106 -15.68 -17.91 -7.42
CA ASN A 106 -16.06 -16.55 -7.10
C ASN A 106 -15.32 -16.04 -5.84
N GLN A 107 -15.54 -14.79 -5.46
CA GLN A 107 -14.88 -14.17 -4.30
C GLN A 107 -15.26 -14.86 -2.97
N GLN A 108 -16.44 -15.46 -2.84
CA GLN A 108 -16.82 -16.19 -1.62
C GLN A 108 -16.01 -17.48 -1.49
N ASP A 109 -15.79 -18.18 -2.62
CA ASP A 109 -14.95 -19.38 -2.67
C ASP A 109 -13.51 -19.06 -2.28
N LEU A 110 -12.97 -17.91 -2.72
CA LEU A 110 -11.68 -17.42 -2.25
C LEU A 110 -11.69 -17.22 -0.72
N GLY A 111 -12.77 -16.68 -0.17
CA GLY A 111 -12.94 -16.54 1.28
C GLY A 111 -12.84 -17.89 1.99
N VAL A 112 -13.52 -18.90 1.49
CA VAL A 112 -13.47 -20.27 2.04
C VAL A 112 -12.06 -20.83 1.97
N LEU A 113 -11.35 -20.70 0.82
CA LEU A 113 -9.98 -21.17 0.63
C LEU A 113 -8.99 -20.52 1.61
N LEU A 114 -9.18 -19.25 1.93
CA LEU A 114 -8.32 -18.49 2.84
C LEU A 114 -8.75 -18.55 4.32
N GLY A 115 -9.94 -19.10 4.60
CA GLY A 115 -10.54 -19.14 5.95
C GLY A 115 -11.08 -17.77 6.40
N HIS A 116 -11.62 -16.97 5.46
CA HIS A 116 -12.13 -15.63 5.72
C HIS A 116 -13.64 -15.53 5.47
N THR A 117 -14.31 -14.64 6.18
CA THR A 117 -15.73 -14.32 5.93
C THR A 117 -15.89 -13.57 4.61
N LYS A 118 -17.11 -13.64 4.03
CA LYS A 118 -17.49 -12.89 2.81
C LYS A 118 -17.18 -11.39 2.94
N SER A 119 -17.47 -10.81 4.09
CA SER A 119 -17.21 -9.40 4.38
C SER A 119 -15.72 -9.09 4.34
N TYR A 120 -14.94 -9.86 5.10
CA TYR A 120 -13.50 -9.62 5.24
C TYR A 120 -12.74 -9.85 3.93
N ILE A 121 -13.10 -10.89 3.13
CA ILE A 121 -12.47 -11.08 1.81
C ILE A 121 -12.76 -9.90 0.87
N SER A 122 -13.94 -9.29 0.97
CA SER A 122 -14.25 -8.08 0.22
C SER A 122 -13.36 -6.90 0.62
N GLU A 123 -13.06 -6.75 1.90
CA GLU A 123 -12.16 -5.71 2.41
C GLU A 123 -10.71 -5.94 1.94
N LEU A 124 -10.22 -7.18 1.98
CA LEU A 124 -8.90 -7.55 1.46
C LEU A 124 -8.78 -7.27 -0.05
N MET A 125 -9.79 -7.67 -0.82
CA MET A 125 -9.82 -7.45 -2.27
C MET A 125 -9.91 -5.96 -2.65
N ASN A 126 -10.54 -5.14 -1.83
CA ASN A 126 -10.64 -3.70 -2.04
C ASN A 126 -9.45 -2.92 -1.44
N GLY A 127 -8.52 -3.61 -0.77
CA GLY A 127 -7.33 -3.00 -0.18
C GLY A 127 -7.63 -2.13 1.05
N ILE A 128 -8.73 -2.38 1.75
CA ILE A 128 -9.05 -1.78 3.05
C ILE A 128 -8.14 -2.38 4.13
N HIS A 129 -7.90 -3.69 4.04
CA HIS A 129 -6.91 -4.41 4.81
C HIS A 129 -5.88 -5.07 3.90
N PRO A 130 -4.64 -5.27 4.34
CA PRO A 130 -3.66 -6.06 3.61
C PRO A 130 -3.98 -7.56 3.70
N PHE A 131 -3.74 -8.30 2.62
CA PHE A 131 -3.64 -9.75 2.71
C PHE A 131 -2.47 -10.15 3.63
N SER A 132 -2.65 -11.19 4.43
CA SER A 132 -1.54 -11.77 5.18
C SER A 132 -0.54 -12.48 4.24
N ASN A 133 0.70 -12.68 4.70
CA ASN A 133 1.66 -13.46 3.94
C ASN A 133 1.16 -14.88 3.66
N LYS A 134 0.42 -15.48 4.61
CA LYS A 134 -0.22 -16.78 4.43
C LYS A 134 -1.22 -16.75 3.27
N ASP A 135 -2.08 -15.73 3.21
CA ASP A 135 -3.07 -15.59 2.14
C ASP A 135 -2.39 -15.46 0.77
N LEU A 136 -1.35 -14.62 0.67
CA LEU A 136 -0.62 -14.41 -0.58
C LEU A 136 0.10 -15.68 -1.05
N ILE A 137 0.65 -16.49 -0.12
CA ILE A 137 1.26 -17.78 -0.44
C ILE A 137 0.21 -18.76 -0.95
N ILE A 138 -0.97 -18.82 -0.31
CA ILE A 138 -2.07 -19.69 -0.77
C ILE A 138 -2.54 -19.28 -2.17
N ILE A 139 -2.77 -17.99 -2.39
CA ILE A 139 -3.16 -17.44 -3.70
C ILE A 139 -2.10 -17.76 -4.76
N HIS A 140 -0.82 -17.55 -4.47
CA HIS A 140 0.29 -17.90 -5.36
C HIS A 140 0.25 -19.39 -5.75
N ARG A 141 0.11 -20.28 -4.76
CA ARG A 141 0.18 -21.74 -4.96
C ARG A 141 -1.04 -22.27 -5.72
N ILE A 142 -2.25 -21.81 -5.40
CA ILE A 142 -3.49 -22.30 -6.02
C ILE A 142 -3.62 -21.77 -7.45
N PHE A 143 -3.41 -20.47 -7.66
CA PHE A 143 -3.70 -19.82 -8.94
C PHE A 143 -2.49 -19.63 -9.84
N GLY A 144 -1.29 -20.03 -9.42
CA GLY A 144 -0.07 -19.85 -10.19
C GLY A 144 0.30 -18.39 -10.45
N ILE A 145 -0.18 -17.45 -9.60
CA ILE A 145 0.14 -16.03 -9.71
C ILE A 145 1.55 -15.81 -9.13
N LYS A 146 2.42 -15.12 -9.86
CA LYS A 146 3.77 -14.79 -9.37
C LYS A 146 3.69 -13.90 -8.13
N LEU A 147 4.60 -14.08 -7.16
CA LEU A 147 4.62 -13.31 -5.92
C LEU A 147 4.83 -11.82 -6.17
N GLU A 148 5.62 -11.45 -7.20
CA GLU A 148 5.85 -10.05 -7.57
C GLU A 148 4.56 -9.32 -8.01
N ALA A 149 3.56 -10.06 -8.48
CA ALA A 149 2.24 -9.51 -8.81
C ALA A 149 1.28 -9.50 -7.60
N LEU A 150 1.66 -10.11 -6.49
CA LEU A 150 0.86 -10.16 -5.27
C LEU A 150 1.40 -9.25 -4.16
N ILE A 151 2.70 -9.03 -4.11
CA ILE A 151 3.40 -8.28 -3.07
C ILE A 151 3.95 -6.99 -3.69
N PRO A 152 3.61 -5.79 -3.14
CA PRO A 152 4.22 -4.55 -3.60
C PRO A 152 5.74 -4.61 -3.39
N THR A 153 6.50 -4.36 -4.45
CA THR A 153 7.97 -4.39 -4.42
C THR A 153 8.58 -2.99 -4.27
N MET A 154 7.75 -1.96 -4.16
CA MET A 154 8.20 -0.59 -3.96
C MET A 154 8.85 -0.41 -2.59
N ILE A 155 10.03 0.20 -2.60
CA ILE A 155 10.77 0.55 -1.38
C ILE A 155 10.48 2.03 -1.08
N PRO A 156 10.00 2.37 0.13
CA PRO A 156 9.77 3.75 0.52
C PRO A 156 11.05 4.60 0.44
N THR A 157 10.90 5.88 0.12
CA THR A 157 12.03 6.80 -0.15
C THR A 157 13.05 6.84 1.00
N MET A 158 12.59 6.86 2.27
CA MET A 158 13.49 6.80 3.43
C MET A 158 14.34 5.52 3.44
N GLU A 159 13.74 4.38 3.14
CA GLU A 159 14.47 3.10 3.07
C GLU A 159 15.40 3.05 1.86
N GLN A 160 15.04 3.69 0.74
CA GLN A 160 15.92 3.83 -0.42
C GLN A 160 17.16 4.65 -0.07
N SER A 161 16.98 5.80 0.62
CA SER A 161 18.12 6.64 1.08
C SER A 161 19.00 5.87 2.04
N ARG A 162 18.42 5.22 3.06
CA ARG A 162 19.16 4.38 4.01
C ARG A 162 19.92 3.25 3.30
N LEU A 163 19.32 2.62 2.29
CA LEU A 163 19.96 1.59 1.49
C LEU A 163 21.13 2.14 0.68
N LYS A 164 20.99 3.31 0.05
CA LYS A 164 22.07 3.99 -0.68
C LYS A 164 23.27 4.25 0.24
N ASP A 165 23.03 4.81 1.43
CA ASP A 165 24.08 5.08 2.42
C ASP A 165 24.74 3.79 2.92
N SER A 166 23.95 2.75 3.16
CA SER A 166 24.47 1.45 3.59
C SER A 166 25.31 0.79 2.51
N LEU A 167 24.86 0.88 1.25
CA LEU A 167 25.61 0.38 0.10
C LEU A 167 26.93 1.13 -0.07
N ALA A 168 26.96 2.46 0.08
CA ALA A 168 28.18 3.26 0.03
C ALA A 168 29.21 2.82 1.10
N LYS A 169 28.75 2.47 2.30
CA LYS A 169 29.61 1.98 3.40
C LYS A 169 30.21 0.59 3.12
N ILE A 170 29.55 -0.26 2.32
CA ILE A 170 30.03 -1.60 2.02
C ILE A 170 31.29 -1.61 1.13
N ASN A 171 31.53 -0.55 0.36
CA ASN A 171 32.73 -0.31 -0.47
C ASN A 171 33.25 -1.57 -1.22
N LYS A 172 32.38 -2.32 -1.89
CA LYS A 172 32.71 -3.50 -2.69
C LYS A 172 32.35 -3.30 -4.17
N PRO A 173 33.32 -2.87 -5.03
CA PRO A 173 33.05 -2.57 -6.45
C PRO A 173 32.37 -3.74 -7.21
N ASN A 174 32.80 -4.98 -6.93
CA ASN A 174 32.24 -6.19 -7.56
C ASN A 174 30.78 -6.49 -7.14
N PHE A 175 30.33 -5.97 -6.01
CA PHE A 175 28.95 -6.10 -5.56
C PHE A 175 28.01 -5.22 -6.41
N TYR A 176 28.40 -3.98 -6.67
CA TYR A 176 27.63 -3.05 -7.51
C TYR A 176 27.53 -3.52 -8.96
N SER A 177 28.61 -4.06 -9.54
CA SER A 177 28.57 -4.58 -10.91
C SER A 177 27.64 -5.79 -11.03
N LYS A 178 27.62 -6.68 -10.04
CA LYS A 178 26.70 -7.84 -9.97
C LYS A 178 25.25 -7.44 -9.73
N LEU A 179 24.98 -6.37 -8.98
CA LEU A 179 23.63 -5.84 -8.81
C LEU A 179 23.08 -5.29 -10.13
N LYS A 180 23.89 -4.52 -10.89
CA LYS A 180 23.49 -3.97 -12.18
C LYS A 180 23.20 -5.03 -13.24
N THR A 181 23.93 -6.16 -13.23
CA THR A 181 23.77 -7.23 -14.23
C THR A 181 22.63 -8.21 -13.92
N LYS A 182 22.27 -8.42 -12.65
CA LYS A 182 21.25 -9.39 -12.25
C LYS A 182 19.81 -8.87 -12.22
N ASN A 183 19.61 -7.57 -12.13
CA ASN A 183 18.28 -6.98 -11.93
C ASN A 183 18.07 -5.75 -12.81
N GLN A 184 17.40 -5.93 -13.94
CA GLN A 184 16.79 -4.79 -14.64
C GLN A 184 15.75 -4.03 -13.78
N GLY A 185 15.33 -4.60 -12.63
CA GLY A 185 14.42 -3.99 -11.65
C GLY A 185 15.10 -3.19 -10.53
N VAL A 186 16.44 -3.21 -10.42
CA VAL A 186 17.19 -2.40 -9.41
C VAL A 186 17.41 -0.96 -9.90
N ALA A 187 17.03 -0.63 -11.13
CA ALA A 187 17.02 0.76 -11.62
C ALA A 187 16.23 1.71 -10.68
N PHE A 188 15.20 1.20 -10.02
CA PHE A 188 14.41 1.94 -9.01
C PHE A 188 15.18 2.27 -7.71
N LEU A 189 16.32 1.66 -7.44
CA LEU A 189 17.14 1.98 -6.28
C LEU A 189 18.15 3.13 -6.56
N PHE A 190 18.26 3.57 -7.82
CA PHE A 190 19.30 4.51 -8.25
C PHE A 190 18.74 5.69 -9.08
N LEU A 191 17.43 5.85 -9.18
CA LEU A 191 16.77 7.06 -9.62
C LEU A 191 16.32 7.84 -8.40
#